data_5dcbefa5b8ab58328049f88f493128db
#
_entry.id   5dcbefa5b8ab58328049f88f493128db
#
_cell.length_a   1.000
_cell.length_b   1.000
_cell.length_c   1.000
_cell.angle_alpha   90.00
_cell.angle_beta   90.00
_cell.angle_gamma   90.00
#
_symmetry.space_group_name_H-M   'P 1'
#
loop_
_entity.id
_entity.type
_entity.pdbx_description
1 polymer ?
#
loop_
_entity_poly.entity_id
_entity_poly.type
_entity_poly.pdbx_seq_one_letter_code
_entity_poly.pdbx_strand_id
1 'polypeptide(L)'
;MAGNNPFCLSFGREPDKFVKRVEAYQTITSTFSSSSPSSNSYMIMGVRGSGKTVLMASIANEYREEKDWVVVSLNPTRDLLEMLAAGLYEDAKLKKYFMEASLNLTKFGIGLEVKENPPISDIQIAIDKMVKIVMDKGKKILITIDDITKGNNIISFASAYQDLVSKNYPIYLIMTGLYKNVYSLQRDKRCSFLLRAERIILKPLNKIGMKNQYKEAFNCSDEEAMKMALFTKGYSYAFQVLGYIMWDRNCSLEDAIASFDERMSEYCYEKIWEDLSDAEKQIVIFLSKNEKLKAKDVIEATGCSAKTYSVQRDRLIKKGILDGSEYGRISLQLPRFDEFVKINTFEE
;
A
#
# COMPACT_ATOMS: atom_id res chain seq x y z
N MET A 1 31.52 4.23 4.78
CA MET A 1 31.41 2.80 4.42
C MET A 1 31.67 2.65 2.92
N ALA A 2 32.43 1.67 2.47
CA ALA A 2 32.73 1.47 1.05
C ALA A 2 31.65 0.54 0.45
N GLY A 3 30.70 1.07 -0.26
CA GLY A 3 29.63 0.31 -0.94
C GLY A 3 28.40 1.16 -1.23
N ASN A 4 27.49 0.64 -2.06
CA ASN A 4 26.21 1.28 -2.31
C ASN A 4 25.37 1.29 -1.04
N ASN A 5 24.62 2.38 -0.82
CA ASN A 5 23.70 2.46 0.31
C ASN A 5 22.59 1.41 0.16
N PRO A 6 22.47 0.42 1.09
CA PRO A 6 21.50 -0.66 0.97
C PRO A 6 20.06 -0.23 1.37
N PHE A 7 19.90 0.97 1.93
CA PHE A 7 18.62 1.57 2.23
C PHE A 7 18.16 2.45 1.06
N CYS A 8 16.88 2.42 0.75
CA CYS A 8 16.35 3.12 -0.42
C CYS A 8 15.24 4.08 -0.03
N LEU A 9 15.33 5.32 -0.49
CA LEU A 9 14.30 6.34 -0.30
C LEU A 9 13.47 6.58 -1.57
N SER A 10 13.81 5.90 -2.66
CA SER A 10 13.08 6.02 -3.93
C SER A 10 11.71 5.33 -3.83
N PHE A 11 10.69 5.99 -4.35
CA PHE A 11 9.33 5.46 -4.39
C PHE A 11 9.25 4.22 -5.28
N GLY A 12 8.54 3.19 -4.80
CA GLY A 12 8.23 1.99 -5.60
C GLY A 12 9.39 1.02 -5.83
N ARG A 13 10.61 1.34 -5.38
CA ARG A 13 11.77 0.44 -5.45
C ARG A 13 11.87 -0.40 -4.18
N GLU A 14 12.07 -1.70 -4.35
CA GLU A 14 12.39 -2.60 -3.24
C GLU A 14 13.82 -2.33 -2.76
N PRO A 15 14.04 -2.00 -1.48
CA PRO A 15 15.36 -1.80 -0.92
C PRO A 15 16.12 -3.11 -0.76
N ASP A 16 17.46 -3.09 -0.79
CA ASP A 16 18.26 -4.29 -0.48
C ASP A 16 18.10 -4.71 0.99
N LYS A 17 17.95 -3.72 1.89
CA LYS A 17 17.65 -3.95 3.30
C LYS A 17 16.21 -3.57 3.61
N PHE A 18 15.35 -4.58 3.79
CA PHE A 18 13.96 -4.39 4.20
C PHE A 18 13.48 -5.54 5.09
N VAL A 19 12.39 -5.29 5.81
CA VAL A 19 11.75 -6.29 6.68
C VAL A 19 10.53 -6.85 5.97
N LYS A 20 10.60 -8.13 5.60
CA LYS A 20 9.48 -8.82 4.92
C LYS A 20 8.26 -8.89 5.83
N ARG A 21 7.10 -8.60 5.29
CA ARG A 21 5.79 -8.74 5.95
C ARG A 21 5.24 -10.14 5.70
N VAL A 22 5.89 -11.14 6.31
CA VAL A 22 5.68 -12.56 6.05
C VAL A 22 4.20 -12.96 6.16
N GLU A 23 3.52 -12.55 7.23
CA GLU A 23 2.10 -12.88 7.44
C GLU A 23 1.20 -12.34 6.31
N ALA A 24 1.30 -11.05 5.99
CA ALA A 24 0.50 -10.42 4.93
C ALA A 24 0.81 -11.01 3.55
N TYR A 25 2.09 -11.24 3.28
CA TYR A 25 2.56 -11.86 2.06
C TYR A 25 1.99 -13.27 1.89
N GLN A 26 2.16 -14.15 2.89
CA GLN A 26 1.66 -15.52 2.87
C GLN A 26 0.14 -15.60 2.79
N THR A 27 -0.59 -14.71 3.47
CA THR A 27 -2.05 -14.66 3.40
C THR A 27 -2.53 -14.46 1.96
N ILE A 28 -1.93 -13.52 1.23
CA ILE A 28 -2.32 -13.24 -0.17
C ILE A 28 -1.88 -14.40 -1.08
N THR A 29 -0.61 -14.80 -1.02
CA THR A 29 -0.05 -15.78 -1.96
C THR A 29 -0.66 -17.16 -1.77
N SER A 30 -0.87 -17.63 -0.53
CA SER A 30 -1.53 -18.91 -0.27
C SER A 30 -2.98 -18.92 -0.75
N THR A 31 -3.71 -17.81 -0.59
CA THR A 31 -5.09 -17.69 -1.11
C THR A 31 -5.12 -17.77 -2.62
N PHE A 32 -4.27 -17.03 -3.32
CA PHE A 32 -4.25 -16.99 -4.79
C PHE A 32 -3.73 -18.29 -5.42
N SER A 33 -2.90 -19.04 -4.70
CA SER A 33 -2.41 -20.36 -5.14
C SER A 33 -3.41 -21.50 -4.87
N SER A 34 -4.45 -21.23 -4.09
CA SER A 34 -5.49 -22.26 -3.80
C SER A 34 -6.27 -22.63 -5.06
N SER A 35 -6.69 -23.90 -5.14
CA SER A 35 -7.63 -24.37 -6.17
C SER A 35 -9.04 -23.78 -6.01
N SER A 36 -9.38 -23.34 -4.79
CA SER A 36 -10.64 -22.67 -4.46
C SER A 36 -10.35 -21.47 -3.56
N PRO A 37 -9.92 -20.34 -4.13
CA PRO A 37 -9.55 -19.17 -3.35
C PRO A 37 -10.73 -18.57 -2.61
N SER A 38 -10.55 -18.28 -1.33
CA SER A 38 -11.57 -17.63 -0.49
C SER A 38 -11.84 -16.17 -0.91
N SER A 39 -10.90 -15.55 -1.60
CA SER A 39 -11.02 -14.20 -2.16
C SER A 39 -10.16 -14.04 -3.40
N ASN A 40 -10.68 -13.30 -4.38
CA ASN A 40 -9.93 -12.90 -5.57
C ASN A 40 -9.37 -11.48 -5.44
N SER A 41 -9.61 -10.80 -4.34
CA SER A 41 -9.29 -9.38 -4.20
C SER A 41 -8.77 -9.04 -2.81
N TYR A 42 -7.65 -8.33 -2.76
CA TYR A 42 -7.07 -7.79 -1.53
C TYR A 42 -6.90 -6.29 -1.60
N MET A 43 -7.19 -5.63 -0.48
CA MET A 43 -6.91 -4.21 -0.25
C MET A 43 -5.86 -4.05 0.84
N ILE A 44 -4.66 -3.64 0.46
CA ILE A 44 -3.57 -3.36 1.39
C ILE A 44 -3.69 -1.90 1.83
N MET A 45 -3.95 -1.70 3.11
CA MET A 45 -4.14 -0.38 3.72
C MET A 45 -3.07 -0.06 4.75
N GLY A 46 -2.81 1.20 4.94
CA GLY A 46 -1.86 1.68 5.96
C GLY A 46 -1.56 3.16 5.77
N VAL A 47 -0.91 3.75 6.76
CA VAL A 47 -0.42 5.13 6.69
C VAL A 47 0.54 5.32 5.50
N ARG A 48 0.73 6.56 5.05
CA ARG A 48 1.76 6.91 4.06
C ARG A 48 3.12 6.39 4.56
N GLY A 49 3.94 5.81 3.70
CA GLY A 49 5.25 5.24 4.09
C GLY A 49 5.21 3.92 4.88
N SER A 50 4.06 3.26 5.02
CA SER A 50 3.96 1.96 5.71
C SER A 50 4.46 0.75 4.91
N GLY A 51 4.86 0.94 3.64
CA GLY A 51 5.38 -0.13 2.78
C GLY A 51 4.31 -0.89 1.99
N LYS A 52 3.14 -0.29 1.73
CA LYS A 52 2.06 -0.90 0.91
C LYS A 52 2.52 -1.26 -0.49
N THR A 53 3.10 -0.29 -1.19
CA THR A 53 3.64 -0.45 -2.55
C THR A 53 4.72 -1.53 -2.62
N VAL A 54 5.61 -1.57 -1.62
CA VAL A 54 6.70 -2.58 -1.55
C VAL A 54 6.11 -3.99 -1.40
N LEU A 55 5.14 -4.19 -0.51
CA LEU A 55 4.49 -5.50 -0.36
C LEU A 55 3.78 -5.93 -1.64
N MET A 56 3.02 -5.04 -2.28
CA MET A 56 2.33 -5.33 -3.54
C MET A 56 3.33 -5.64 -4.65
N ALA A 57 4.40 -4.86 -4.78
CA ALA A 57 5.44 -5.07 -5.79
C ALA A 57 6.18 -6.39 -5.58
N SER A 58 6.51 -6.76 -4.34
CA SER A 58 7.16 -8.02 -4.00
C SER A 58 6.30 -9.22 -4.43
N ILE A 59 4.99 -9.19 -4.16
CA ILE A 59 4.06 -10.23 -4.61
C ILE A 59 3.94 -10.24 -6.15
N ALA A 60 3.81 -9.07 -6.76
CA ALA A 60 3.70 -8.95 -8.22
C ALA A 60 4.95 -9.47 -8.93
N ASN A 61 6.15 -9.22 -8.40
CA ASN A 61 7.41 -9.69 -8.95
C ASN A 61 7.50 -11.22 -8.91
N GLU A 62 7.11 -11.85 -7.79
CA GLU A 62 7.07 -13.31 -7.70
C GLU A 62 6.18 -13.92 -8.78
N TYR A 63 4.94 -13.42 -8.93
CA TYR A 63 4.03 -13.92 -9.94
C TYR A 63 4.47 -13.62 -11.40
N ARG A 64 5.29 -12.60 -11.63
CA ARG A 64 5.88 -12.36 -12.97
C ARG A 64 6.83 -13.47 -13.40
N GLU A 65 7.55 -14.07 -12.45
CA GLU A 65 8.47 -15.18 -12.72
C GLU A 65 7.72 -16.50 -12.97
N GLU A 66 6.48 -16.64 -12.51
CA GLU A 66 5.69 -17.83 -12.71
C GLU A 66 5.12 -17.91 -14.15
N LYS A 67 5.23 -19.11 -14.76
CA LYS A 67 4.82 -19.32 -16.17
C LYS A 67 3.31 -19.17 -16.37
N ASP A 68 2.53 -19.55 -15.36
CA ASP A 68 1.07 -19.58 -15.45
C ASP A 68 0.41 -18.27 -15.05
N TRP A 69 1.20 -17.28 -14.65
CA TRP A 69 0.70 -15.98 -14.26
C TRP A 69 1.07 -14.89 -15.25
N VAL A 70 0.14 -13.98 -15.43
CA VAL A 70 0.31 -12.72 -16.15
C VAL A 70 0.02 -11.59 -15.18
N VAL A 71 0.93 -10.64 -15.04
CA VAL A 71 0.80 -9.54 -14.09
C VAL A 71 0.67 -8.22 -14.83
N VAL A 72 -0.47 -7.54 -14.64
CA VAL A 72 -0.72 -6.22 -15.22
C VAL A 72 -0.82 -5.18 -14.12
N SER A 73 0.08 -4.19 -14.14
CA SER A 73 0.09 -3.08 -13.20
C SER A 73 -0.60 -1.87 -13.82
N LEU A 74 -1.63 -1.35 -13.15
CA LEU A 74 -2.48 -0.28 -13.66
C LEU A 74 -2.24 1.02 -12.87
N ASN A 75 -2.23 2.15 -13.58
CA ASN A 75 -2.15 3.47 -12.99
C ASN A 75 -3.57 4.06 -12.78
N PRO A 76 -4.01 4.35 -11.55
CA PRO A 76 -5.36 4.81 -11.26
C PRO A 76 -5.71 6.18 -11.86
N THR A 77 -4.74 6.94 -12.35
CA THR A 77 -4.97 8.25 -12.97
C THR A 77 -5.37 8.15 -14.45
N ARG A 78 -5.23 6.97 -15.07
CA ARG A 78 -5.57 6.71 -16.48
C ARG A 78 -6.83 5.84 -16.59
N ASP A 79 -7.30 5.64 -17.83
CA ASP A 79 -8.36 4.65 -18.07
C ASP A 79 -7.83 3.24 -17.79
N LEU A 80 -8.38 2.61 -16.76
CA LEU A 80 -7.90 1.32 -16.25
C LEU A 80 -8.29 0.16 -17.16
N LEU A 81 -9.41 0.27 -17.91
CA LEU A 81 -9.86 -0.78 -18.82
C LEU A 81 -8.99 -0.80 -20.07
N GLU A 82 -8.69 0.36 -20.64
CA GLU A 82 -7.77 0.46 -21.78
C GLU A 82 -6.36 0.00 -21.38
N MET A 83 -5.88 0.40 -20.20
CA MET A 83 -4.60 -0.07 -19.69
C MET A 83 -4.56 -1.58 -19.48
N LEU A 84 -5.64 -2.19 -18.97
CA LEU A 84 -5.73 -3.63 -18.78
C LEU A 84 -5.65 -4.35 -20.15
N ALA A 85 -6.44 -3.90 -21.13
CA ALA A 85 -6.42 -4.48 -22.47
C ALA A 85 -5.03 -4.34 -23.12
N ALA A 86 -4.42 -3.17 -23.04
CA ALA A 86 -3.08 -2.93 -23.57
C ALA A 86 -2.02 -3.79 -22.88
N GLY A 87 -2.05 -3.85 -21.52
CA GLY A 87 -1.12 -4.65 -20.74
C GLY A 87 -1.22 -6.15 -21.03
N LEU A 88 -2.42 -6.67 -21.19
CA LEU A 88 -2.63 -8.06 -21.60
C LEU A 88 -2.10 -8.31 -23.02
N TYR A 89 -2.40 -7.42 -23.97
CA TYR A 89 -1.99 -7.58 -25.37
C TYR A 89 -0.47 -7.55 -25.55
N GLU A 90 0.23 -6.70 -24.81
CA GLU A 90 1.70 -6.56 -24.90
C GLU A 90 2.47 -7.60 -24.08
N ASP A 91 1.79 -8.38 -23.23
CA ASP A 91 2.46 -9.43 -22.45
C ASP A 91 3.05 -10.52 -23.36
N ALA A 92 4.36 -10.77 -23.22
CA ALA A 92 5.09 -11.72 -24.05
C ALA A 92 4.56 -13.16 -23.95
N LYS A 93 3.93 -13.52 -22.82
CA LYS A 93 3.33 -14.85 -22.60
C LYS A 93 1.99 -15.01 -23.35
N LEU A 94 1.36 -13.90 -23.77
CA LEU A 94 0.01 -13.87 -24.34
C LEU A 94 -0.07 -13.42 -25.81
N LYS A 95 0.84 -12.56 -26.24
CA LYS A 95 0.77 -11.85 -27.54
C LYS A 95 0.45 -12.76 -28.71
N LYS A 96 1.10 -13.92 -28.82
CA LYS A 96 0.85 -14.89 -29.89
C LYS A 96 -0.60 -15.41 -29.91
N TYR A 97 -1.21 -15.63 -28.77
CA TYR A 97 -2.57 -16.17 -28.66
C TYR A 97 -3.63 -15.15 -29.11
N PHE A 98 -3.40 -13.87 -28.83
CA PHE A 98 -4.29 -12.80 -29.29
C PHE A 98 -4.16 -12.56 -30.81
N MET A 99 -2.95 -12.71 -31.34
CA MET A 99 -2.73 -12.66 -32.80
C MET A 99 -3.39 -13.86 -33.51
N GLU A 100 -3.23 -15.07 -32.99
CA GLU A 100 -3.90 -16.28 -33.52
C GLU A 100 -5.43 -16.16 -33.46
N ALA A 101 -5.97 -15.54 -32.40
CA ALA A 101 -7.41 -15.29 -32.26
C ALA A 101 -7.92 -14.11 -33.12
N SER A 102 -7.03 -13.44 -33.87
CA SER A 102 -7.37 -12.32 -34.76
C SER A 102 -8.18 -11.23 -34.08
N LEU A 103 -7.85 -10.87 -32.82
CA LEU A 103 -8.52 -9.81 -32.07
C LEU A 103 -8.17 -8.44 -32.66
N ASN A 104 -9.17 -7.74 -33.19
CA ASN A 104 -8.99 -6.38 -33.69
C ASN A 104 -9.33 -5.35 -32.62
N LEU A 105 -8.29 -4.80 -32.01
CA LEU A 105 -8.38 -3.82 -30.92
C LEU A 105 -7.95 -2.40 -31.36
N THR A 106 -7.87 -2.15 -32.67
CA THR A 106 -7.37 -0.88 -33.23
C THR A 106 -8.19 0.34 -32.81
N LYS A 107 -9.48 0.17 -32.51
CA LYS A 107 -10.32 1.24 -31.95
C LYS A 107 -9.77 1.83 -30.64
N PHE A 108 -9.02 1.04 -29.88
CA PHE A 108 -8.39 1.45 -28.62
C PHE A 108 -6.89 1.76 -28.81
N GLY A 109 -6.41 1.84 -30.04
CA GLY A 109 -4.98 2.05 -30.33
C GLY A 109 -4.09 0.86 -29.96
N ILE A 110 -4.66 -0.34 -29.86
CA ILE A 110 -3.96 -1.57 -29.46
C ILE A 110 -3.81 -2.50 -30.66
N GLY A 111 -2.59 -2.98 -30.88
CA GLY A 111 -2.29 -3.97 -31.92
C GLY A 111 -2.33 -3.43 -33.35
N LEU A 112 -2.49 -4.34 -34.30
CA LEU A 112 -2.54 -4.06 -35.73
C LEU A 112 -3.96 -4.31 -36.30
N GLU A 113 -4.28 -3.64 -37.39
CA GLU A 113 -5.53 -3.84 -38.09
C GLU A 113 -5.62 -5.28 -38.66
N VAL A 114 -6.72 -5.94 -38.35
CA VAL A 114 -7.04 -7.27 -38.90
C VAL A 114 -8.09 -7.07 -39.97
N LYS A 115 -7.69 -7.17 -41.25
CA LYS A 115 -8.54 -6.84 -42.40
C LYS A 115 -9.86 -7.64 -42.48
N GLU A 116 -9.87 -8.85 -41.95
CA GLU A 116 -11.02 -9.75 -41.98
C GLU A 116 -11.99 -9.62 -40.82
N ASN A 117 -11.58 -8.94 -39.73
CA ASN A 117 -12.39 -8.79 -38.53
C ASN A 117 -12.65 -7.30 -38.22
N PRO A 118 -13.92 -6.89 -38.10
CA PRO A 118 -14.22 -5.52 -37.69
C PRO A 118 -13.66 -5.21 -36.31
N PRO A 119 -13.28 -3.95 -36.05
CA PRO A 119 -12.80 -3.55 -34.71
C PRO A 119 -13.85 -3.80 -33.65
N ILE A 120 -13.43 -4.35 -32.52
CA ILE A 120 -14.29 -4.47 -31.32
C ILE A 120 -14.62 -3.05 -30.83
N SER A 121 -15.92 -2.76 -30.69
CA SER A 121 -16.38 -1.40 -30.39
C SER A 121 -16.45 -1.07 -28.90
N ASP A 122 -16.49 -2.07 -28.05
CA ASP A 122 -16.63 -1.95 -26.61
C ASP A 122 -15.43 -2.58 -25.89
N ILE A 123 -14.81 -1.81 -24.96
CA ILE A 123 -13.59 -2.23 -24.26
C ILE A 123 -13.86 -3.39 -23.29
N GLN A 124 -15.05 -3.47 -22.68
CA GLN A 124 -15.37 -4.55 -21.76
C GLN A 124 -15.53 -5.87 -22.53
N ILE A 125 -16.15 -5.82 -23.71
CA ILE A 125 -16.25 -6.99 -24.61
C ILE A 125 -14.86 -7.44 -25.06
N ALA A 126 -13.96 -6.50 -25.35
CA ALA A 126 -12.58 -6.81 -25.71
C ALA A 126 -11.86 -7.55 -24.57
N ILE A 127 -11.92 -6.98 -23.35
CA ILE A 127 -11.30 -7.58 -22.15
C ILE A 127 -11.90 -8.96 -21.88
N ASP A 128 -13.22 -9.14 -21.97
CA ASP A 128 -13.88 -10.42 -21.74
C ASP A 128 -13.32 -11.52 -22.68
N LYS A 129 -13.21 -11.21 -23.97
CA LYS A 129 -12.60 -12.13 -24.95
C LYS A 129 -11.15 -12.44 -24.63
N MET A 130 -10.37 -11.41 -24.24
CA MET A 130 -8.96 -11.59 -23.90
C MET A 130 -8.78 -12.47 -22.65
N VAL A 131 -9.54 -12.20 -21.60
CA VAL A 131 -9.49 -12.97 -20.34
C VAL A 131 -9.92 -14.43 -20.59
N LYS A 132 -10.92 -14.67 -21.43
CA LYS A 132 -11.32 -16.01 -21.84
C LYS A 132 -10.18 -16.76 -22.54
N ILE A 133 -9.48 -16.12 -23.47
CA ILE A 133 -8.31 -16.72 -24.13
C ILE A 133 -7.22 -17.06 -23.11
N VAL A 134 -6.95 -16.16 -22.15
CA VAL A 134 -5.98 -16.42 -21.07
C VAL A 134 -6.36 -17.64 -20.25
N MET A 135 -7.63 -17.76 -19.86
CA MET A 135 -8.17 -18.92 -19.13
C MET A 135 -8.05 -20.21 -19.95
N ASP A 136 -8.40 -20.18 -21.24
CA ASP A 136 -8.33 -21.34 -22.13
C ASP A 136 -6.88 -21.85 -22.34
N LYS A 137 -5.89 -21.00 -22.06
CA LYS A 137 -4.46 -21.36 -22.04
C LYS A 137 -3.95 -21.77 -20.65
N GLY A 138 -4.84 -21.97 -19.69
CA GLY A 138 -4.51 -22.39 -18.32
C GLY A 138 -3.77 -21.33 -17.51
N LYS A 139 -3.87 -20.03 -17.90
CA LYS A 139 -3.16 -18.95 -17.23
C LYS A 139 -4.08 -18.15 -16.31
N LYS A 140 -3.47 -17.48 -15.33
CA LYS A 140 -4.11 -16.60 -14.35
C LYS A 140 -3.65 -15.16 -14.56
N ILE A 141 -4.49 -14.21 -14.20
CA ILE A 141 -4.17 -12.77 -14.30
C ILE A 141 -4.14 -12.17 -12.90
N LEU A 142 -3.03 -11.53 -12.56
CA LEU A 142 -2.93 -10.65 -11.39
C LEU A 142 -2.94 -9.19 -11.85
N ILE A 143 -3.90 -8.43 -11.37
CA ILE A 143 -3.97 -6.99 -11.56
C ILE A 143 -3.48 -6.30 -10.28
N THR A 144 -2.63 -5.30 -10.42
CA THR A 144 -2.19 -4.46 -9.30
C THR A 144 -2.51 -2.99 -9.57
N ILE A 145 -3.05 -2.30 -8.54
CA ILE A 145 -3.37 -0.87 -8.61
C ILE A 145 -2.85 -0.19 -7.34
N ASP A 146 -1.88 0.69 -7.49
CA ASP A 146 -1.28 1.39 -6.35
C ASP A 146 -1.97 2.72 -6.06
N ASP A 147 -2.06 3.06 -4.78
CA ASP A 147 -2.57 4.33 -4.23
C ASP A 147 -3.95 4.75 -4.78
N ILE A 148 -4.91 3.84 -4.67
CA ILE A 148 -6.28 4.08 -5.16
C ILE A 148 -6.94 5.27 -4.45
N THR A 149 -7.63 6.07 -5.25
CA THR A 149 -8.52 7.15 -4.80
C THR A 149 -9.89 7.00 -5.47
N LYS A 150 -10.93 7.55 -4.84
CA LYS A 150 -12.26 7.53 -5.43
C LYS A 150 -12.28 8.40 -6.70
N GLY A 151 -12.65 7.80 -7.83
CA GLY A 151 -12.75 8.45 -9.13
C GLY A 151 -13.50 7.59 -10.13
N ASN A 152 -13.89 8.15 -11.28
CA ASN A 152 -14.66 7.44 -12.29
C ASN A 152 -13.89 6.24 -12.87
N ASN A 153 -12.59 6.35 -13.08
CA ASN A 153 -11.77 5.26 -13.61
C ASN A 153 -11.82 4.01 -12.72
N ILE A 154 -11.64 4.18 -11.40
CA ILE A 154 -11.75 3.09 -10.43
C ILE A 154 -13.16 2.51 -10.39
N ILE A 155 -14.20 3.36 -10.46
CA ILE A 155 -15.60 2.91 -10.41
C ILE A 155 -15.94 2.08 -11.65
N SER A 156 -15.55 2.53 -12.84
CA SER A 156 -15.77 1.80 -14.10
C SER A 156 -15.01 0.47 -14.12
N PHE A 157 -13.75 0.48 -13.70
CA PHE A 157 -12.94 -0.72 -13.56
C PHE A 157 -13.57 -1.70 -12.56
N ALA A 158 -14.04 -1.20 -11.43
CA ALA A 158 -14.65 -2.00 -10.37
C ALA A 158 -15.87 -2.78 -10.87
N SER A 159 -16.72 -2.15 -11.67
CA SER A 159 -17.89 -2.80 -12.30
C SER A 159 -17.46 -3.90 -13.28
N ALA A 160 -16.55 -3.58 -14.19
CA ALA A 160 -16.05 -4.55 -15.18
C ALA A 160 -15.33 -5.75 -14.51
N TYR A 161 -14.53 -5.49 -13.48
CA TYR A 161 -13.87 -6.54 -12.71
C TYR A 161 -14.86 -7.47 -12.02
N GLN A 162 -15.95 -6.92 -11.44
CA GLN A 162 -17.03 -7.72 -10.86
C GLN A 162 -17.65 -8.67 -11.89
N ASP A 163 -17.89 -8.20 -13.10
CA ASP A 163 -18.46 -9.01 -14.18
C ASP A 163 -17.51 -10.18 -14.56
N LEU A 164 -16.21 -9.93 -14.64
CA LEU A 164 -15.20 -10.94 -14.92
C LEU A 164 -15.13 -12.01 -13.81
N VAL A 165 -15.15 -11.58 -12.54
CA VAL A 165 -15.16 -12.50 -11.39
C VAL A 165 -16.43 -13.34 -11.35
N SER A 166 -17.61 -12.76 -11.70
CA SER A 166 -18.88 -13.48 -11.74
C SER A 166 -18.92 -14.62 -12.76
N LYS A 167 -18.06 -14.55 -13.79
CA LYS A 167 -17.86 -15.59 -14.80
C LYS A 167 -16.85 -16.66 -14.38
N ASN A 168 -16.37 -16.64 -13.14
CA ASN A 168 -15.35 -17.53 -12.61
C ASN A 168 -14.02 -17.50 -13.39
N TYR A 169 -13.68 -16.37 -13.98
CA TYR A 169 -12.38 -16.19 -14.60
C TYR A 169 -11.26 -16.16 -13.57
N PRO A 170 -10.07 -16.71 -13.87
CA PRO A 170 -8.92 -16.75 -12.97
C PRO A 170 -8.22 -15.38 -12.93
N ILE A 171 -8.94 -14.37 -12.45
CA ILE A 171 -8.50 -12.98 -12.35
C ILE A 171 -8.44 -12.54 -10.88
N TYR A 172 -7.32 -11.97 -10.50
CA TYR A 172 -6.99 -11.58 -9.12
C TYR A 172 -6.60 -10.11 -9.06
N LEU A 173 -6.87 -9.47 -7.93
CA LEU A 173 -6.67 -8.03 -7.78
C LEU A 173 -6.00 -7.72 -6.44
N ILE A 174 -4.92 -6.95 -6.49
CA ILE A 174 -4.34 -6.31 -5.32
C ILE A 174 -4.41 -4.80 -5.52
N MET A 175 -5.03 -4.12 -4.58
CA MET A 175 -5.06 -2.66 -4.54
C MET A 175 -4.39 -2.15 -3.28
N THR A 176 -3.72 -1.01 -3.37
CA THR A 176 -3.21 -0.32 -2.18
C THR A 176 -3.87 1.04 -2.01
N GLY A 177 -3.94 1.53 -0.78
CA GLY A 177 -4.46 2.86 -0.54
C GLY A 177 -4.41 3.30 0.92
N LEU A 178 -4.65 4.60 1.14
CA LEU A 178 -4.86 5.13 2.47
C LEU A 178 -6.23 4.69 3.01
N TYR A 179 -6.33 4.50 4.31
CA TYR A 179 -7.57 4.06 4.94
C TYR A 179 -8.79 4.90 4.50
N LYS A 180 -8.63 6.25 4.47
CA LYS A 180 -9.73 7.16 4.07
C LYS A 180 -10.19 6.93 2.63
N ASN A 181 -9.26 6.68 1.71
CA ASN A 181 -9.53 6.50 0.28
C ASN A 181 -10.28 5.18 0.03
N VAL A 182 -9.77 4.10 0.59
CA VAL A 182 -10.41 2.77 0.51
C VAL A 182 -11.80 2.80 1.12
N TYR A 183 -11.95 3.39 2.29
CA TYR A 183 -13.24 3.51 2.97
C TYR A 183 -14.25 4.36 2.18
N SER A 184 -13.81 5.47 1.58
CA SER A 184 -14.63 6.30 0.70
C SER A 184 -15.12 5.54 -0.54
N LEU A 185 -14.23 4.75 -1.15
CA LEU A 185 -14.55 3.93 -2.32
C LEU A 185 -15.55 2.82 -1.98
N GLN A 186 -15.36 2.13 -0.86
CA GLN A 186 -16.26 1.05 -0.42
C GLN A 186 -17.66 1.54 -0.07
N ARG A 187 -17.84 2.81 0.31
CA ARG A 187 -19.15 3.41 0.55
C ARG A 187 -19.91 3.81 -0.72
N ASP A 188 -19.25 3.77 -1.87
CA ASP A 188 -19.92 4.02 -3.14
C ASP A 188 -20.73 2.78 -3.55
N LYS A 189 -22.04 2.96 -3.77
CA LYS A 189 -22.95 1.86 -4.12
C LYS A 189 -22.53 1.12 -5.39
N ARG A 190 -21.86 1.82 -6.31
CA ARG A 190 -21.35 1.27 -7.57
C ARG A 190 -20.14 0.34 -7.38
N CYS A 191 -19.48 0.41 -6.22
CA CYS A 191 -18.32 -0.38 -5.85
C CYS A 191 -18.63 -1.37 -4.71
N SER A 192 -19.88 -1.76 -4.54
CA SER A 192 -20.35 -2.59 -3.42
C SER A 192 -19.61 -3.95 -3.32
N PHE A 193 -19.14 -4.52 -4.45
CA PHE A 193 -18.36 -5.76 -4.44
C PHE A 193 -17.02 -5.60 -3.72
N LEU A 194 -16.42 -4.40 -3.72
CA LEU A 194 -15.19 -4.11 -2.98
C LEU A 194 -15.36 -4.22 -1.45
N LEU A 195 -16.60 -4.27 -0.95
CA LEU A 195 -16.87 -4.60 0.45
C LEU A 195 -16.46 -6.04 0.79
N ARG A 196 -16.44 -6.93 -0.22
CA ARG A 196 -16.04 -8.33 -0.08
C ARG A 196 -14.55 -8.56 -0.29
N ALA A 197 -13.82 -7.56 -0.79
CA ALA A 197 -12.37 -7.64 -0.89
C ALA A 197 -11.75 -7.74 0.50
N GLU A 198 -10.87 -8.72 0.68
CA GLU A 198 -10.14 -8.90 1.94
C GLU A 198 -9.24 -7.70 2.24
N ARG A 199 -9.16 -7.32 3.50
CA ARG A 199 -8.43 -6.12 3.94
C ARG A 199 -7.23 -6.52 4.74
N ILE A 200 -6.07 -6.03 4.31
CA ILE A 200 -4.83 -6.14 5.07
C ILE A 200 -4.42 -4.74 5.54
N ILE A 201 -4.57 -4.50 6.83
CA ILE A 201 -4.06 -3.27 7.45
C ILE A 201 -2.63 -3.54 7.88
N LEU A 202 -1.68 -2.82 7.29
CA LEU A 202 -0.27 -3.00 7.60
C LEU A 202 0.03 -2.52 9.02
N LYS A 203 0.39 -3.46 9.88
CA LYS A 203 0.87 -3.22 11.24
C LYS A 203 2.32 -2.70 11.21
N PRO A 204 2.84 -2.13 12.32
CA PRO A 204 4.27 -1.85 12.45
C PRO A 204 5.14 -3.05 12.08
N LEU A 205 6.33 -2.80 11.54
CA LEU A 205 7.32 -3.83 11.26
C LEU A 205 7.78 -4.53 12.55
N ASN A 206 8.17 -5.78 12.41
CA ASN A 206 8.74 -6.56 13.52
C ASN A 206 10.07 -5.94 13.97
N LYS A 207 10.16 -5.60 15.26
CA LYS A 207 11.34 -4.95 15.86
C LYS A 207 12.60 -5.82 15.76
N ILE A 208 12.47 -7.13 15.92
CA ILE A 208 13.60 -8.07 15.80
C ILE A 208 14.08 -8.13 14.35
N GLY A 209 13.13 -8.15 13.40
CA GLY A 209 13.46 -8.08 11.97
C GLY A 209 14.25 -6.81 11.62
N MET A 210 13.80 -5.65 12.08
CA MET A 210 14.52 -4.38 11.89
C MET A 210 15.89 -4.38 12.55
N LYS A 211 15.99 -4.86 13.81
CA LYS A 211 17.25 -5.02 14.51
C LYS A 211 18.25 -5.84 13.69
N ASN A 212 17.81 -6.98 13.17
CA ASN A 212 18.68 -7.86 12.39
C ASN A 212 19.17 -7.20 11.10
N GLN A 213 18.30 -6.46 10.40
CA GLN A 213 18.67 -5.71 9.20
C GLN A 213 19.68 -4.60 9.49
N TYR A 214 19.50 -3.83 10.58
CA TYR A 214 20.45 -2.81 11.00
C TYR A 214 21.79 -3.44 11.44
N LYS A 215 21.74 -4.50 12.26
CA LYS A 215 22.95 -5.21 12.71
C LYS A 215 23.80 -5.69 11.54
N GLU A 216 23.16 -6.29 10.54
CA GLU A 216 23.84 -6.77 9.34
C GLU A 216 24.39 -5.61 8.49
N ALA A 217 23.61 -4.54 8.30
CA ALA A 217 24.02 -3.41 7.49
C ALA A 217 25.21 -2.65 8.12
N PHE A 218 25.16 -2.37 9.41
CA PHE A 218 26.14 -1.54 10.11
C PHE A 218 27.24 -2.32 10.81
N ASN A 219 27.15 -3.64 10.83
CA ASN A 219 28.05 -4.52 11.59
C ASN A 219 28.23 -4.05 13.05
N CYS A 220 27.12 -3.66 13.68
CA CYS A 220 27.08 -3.10 15.03
C CYS A 220 26.59 -4.11 16.08
N SER A 221 26.62 -3.73 17.34
CA SER A 221 26.15 -4.57 18.45
C SER A 221 24.62 -4.78 18.40
N ASP A 222 24.14 -5.83 19.08
CA ASP A 222 22.70 -6.08 19.25
C ASP A 222 21.97 -4.93 19.95
N GLU A 223 22.66 -4.27 20.89
CA GLU A 223 22.12 -3.15 21.63
C GLU A 223 21.92 -1.91 20.75
N GLU A 224 22.94 -1.54 19.96
CA GLU A 224 22.87 -0.42 19.02
C GLU A 224 21.80 -0.64 17.95
N ALA A 225 21.80 -1.83 17.33
CA ALA A 225 20.79 -2.20 16.36
C ALA A 225 19.36 -2.18 16.94
N MET A 226 19.20 -2.56 18.21
CA MET A 226 17.90 -2.51 18.88
C MET A 226 17.49 -1.06 19.20
N LYS A 227 18.40 -0.18 19.60
CA LYS A 227 18.11 1.25 19.79
C LYS A 227 17.57 1.87 18.49
N MET A 228 18.23 1.60 17.36
CA MET A 228 17.78 2.06 16.04
C MET A 228 16.38 1.51 15.68
N ALA A 229 16.14 0.23 15.90
CA ALA A 229 14.85 -0.41 15.64
C ALA A 229 13.72 0.16 16.51
N LEU A 230 13.98 0.44 17.79
CA LEU A 230 13.02 1.05 18.70
C LEU A 230 12.73 2.51 18.36
N PHE A 231 13.75 3.27 17.95
CA PHE A 231 13.62 4.65 17.51
C PHE A 231 12.62 4.80 16.36
N THR A 232 12.63 3.89 15.39
CA THR A 232 11.73 3.92 14.22
C THR A 232 10.32 3.40 14.51
N LYS A 233 10.01 2.92 15.71
CA LYS A 233 8.69 2.41 16.15
C LYS A 233 8.00 1.44 15.18
N GLY A 234 8.77 0.72 14.34
CA GLY A 234 8.22 -0.18 13.33
C GLY A 234 7.68 0.50 12.07
N TYR A 235 7.93 1.77 11.88
CA TYR A 235 7.47 2.49 10.70
C TYR A 235 8.43 2.29 9.52
N SER A 236 7.93 1.70 8.42
CA SER A 236 8.78 1.25 7.31
C SER A 236 9.62 2.34 6.68
N TYR A 237 9.01 3.53 6.45
CA TYR A 237 9.74 4.66 5.87
C TYR A 237 10.80 5.20 6.82
N ALA A 238 10.48 5.31 8.12
CA ALA A 238 11.45 5.72 9.13
C ALA A 238 12.65 4.76 9.24
N PHE A 239 12.39 3.45 9.11
CA PHE A 239 13.47 2.44 9.03
C PHE A 239 14.42 2.74 7.86
N GLN A 240 13.90 3.04 6.68
CA GLN A 240 14.71 3.37 5.51
C GLN A 240 15.42 4.71 5.68
N VAL A 241 14.73 5.74 6.15
CA VAL A 241 15.30 7.10 6.34
C VAL A 241 16.45 7.08 7.32
N LEU A 242 16.26 6.46 8.49
CA LEU A 242 17.33 6.37 9.49
C LEU A 242 18.54 5.61 8.95
N GLY A 243 18.31 4.43 8.39
CA GLY A 243 19.38 3.62 7.81
C GLY A 243 20.11 4.34 6.68
N TYR A 244 19.38 5.03 5.80
CA TYR A 244 19.96 5.79 4.71
C TYR A 244 20.89 6.92 5.20
N ILE A 245 20.41 7.75 6.14
CA ILE A 245 21.18 8.88 6.69
C ILE A 245 22.44 8.39 7.40
N MET A 246 22.29 7.39 8.27
CA MET A 246 23.43 6.86 9.03
C MET A 246 24.48 6.20 8.12
N TRP A 247 24.03 5.50 7.07
CA TRP A 247 24.94 4.91 6.08
C TRP A 247 25.68 5.97 5.26
N ASP A 248 24.94 6.93 4.72
CA ASP A 248 25.45 7.96 3.82
C ASP A 248 26.45 8.88 4.52
N ARG A 249 26.14 9.29 5.75
CA ARG A 249 26.97 10.20 6.54
C ARG A 249 27.96 9.50 7.47
N ASN A 250 27.90 8.18 7.59
CA ASN A 250 28.69 7.40 8.53
C ASN A 250 28.64 7.97 9.97
N CYS A 251 27.44 8.29 10.44
CA CYS A 251 27.19 8.98 11.72
C CYS A 251 26.43 8.11 12.73
N SER A 252 26.42 8.54 13.98
CA SER A 252 25.64 7.92 15.06
C SER A 252 24.12 8.13 14.91
N LEU A 253 23.32 7.42 15.72
CA LEU A 253 21.88 7.64 15.80
C LEU A 253 21.57 9.07 16.23
N GLU A 254 22.28 9.57 17.22
CA GLU A 254 22.11 10.90 17.81
C GLU A 254 22.38 12.00 16.78
N ASP A 255 23.43 11.86 15.99
CA ASP A 255 23.79 12.80 14.92
C ASP A 255 22.80 12.77 13.74
N ALA A 256 22.12 11.65 13.56
CA ALA A 256 21.15 11.47 12.47
C ALA A 256 19.79 12.14 12.75
N ILE A 257 19.45 12.44 14.02
CA ILE A 257 18.10 12.86 14.46
C ILE A 257 17.61 14.10 13.70
N ALA A 258 18.40 15.15 13.63
CA ALA A 258 17.97 16.39 12.99
C ALA A 258 17.61 16.21 11.51
N SER A 259 18.45 15.49 10.76
CA SER A 259 18.17 15.19 9.35
C SER A 259 17.06 14.16 9.15
N PHE A 260 16.88 13.28 10.12
CA PHE A 260 15.74 12.35 10.15
C PHE A 260 14.43 13.15 10.33
N ASP A 261 14.36 14.06 11.30
CA ASP A 261 13.17 14.87 11.55
C ASP A 261 12.79 15.74 10.36
N GLU A 262 13.75 16.42 9.75
CA GLU A 262 13.57 17.22 8.54
C GLU A 262 12.97 16.37 7.42
N ARG A 263 13.57 15.22 7.14
CA ARG A 263 13.11 14.34 6.06
C ARG A 263 11.76 13.70 6.33
N MET A 264 11.48 13.33 7.58
CA MET A 264 10.17 12.79 7.95
C MET A 264 9.08 13.86 7.87
N SER A 265 9.37 15.10 8.24
CA SER A 265 8.46 16.26 8.07
C SER A 265 8.09 16.44 6.62
N GLU A 266 9.08 16.68 5.76
CA GLU A 266 8.90 17.03 4.35
C GLU A 266 8.15 15.93 3.55
N TYR A 267 8.58 14.69 3.69
CA TYR A 267 8.07 13.61 2.83
C TYR A 267 6.88 12.84 3.41
N CYS A 268 6.59 12.99 4.71
CA CYS A 268 5.58 12.17 5.37
C CYS A 268 4.63 12.94 6.27
N TYR A 269 5.15 13.67 7.27
CA TYR A 269 4.33 14.15 8.37
C TYR A 269 3.44 15.31 7.98
N GLU A 270 3.90 16.24 7.14
CA GLU A 270 3.05 17.31 6.59
C GLU A 270 1.81 16.75 5.90
N LYS A 271 1.97 15.75 5.04
CA LYS A 271 0.85 15.13 4.35
C LYS A 271 -0.07 14.33 5.28
N ILE A 272 0.48 13.68 6.30
CA ILE A 272 -0.32 13.01 7.32
C ILE A 272 -1.12 14.03 8.13
N TRP A 273 -0.50 15.16 8.49
CA TRP A 273 -1.12 16.24 9.23
C TRP A 273 -2.25 16.93 8.44
N GLU A 274 -2.03 17.23 7.17
CA GLU A 274 -3.05 17.77 6.26
C GLU A 274 -4.28 16.84 6.14
N ASP A 275 -4.07 15.52 6.21
CA ASP A 275 -5.10 14.50 6.11
C ASP A 275 -5.93 14.29 7.37
N LEU A 276 -5.61 14.98 8.47
CA LEU A 276 -6.36 14.94 9.72
C LEU A 276 -7.49 15.96 9.73
N SER A 277 -8.64 15.56 10.24
CA SER A 277 -9.71 16.51 10.61
C SER A 277 -9.32 17.30 11.86
N ASP A 278 -9.96 18.46 12.07
CA ASP A 278 -9.68 19.30 13.25
C ASP A 278 -9.87 18.54 14.57
N ALA A 279 -10.90 17.70 14.68
CA ALA A 279 -11.12 16.86 15.85
C ALA A 279 -10.00 15.81 16.06
N GLU A 280 -9.44 15.26 14.96
CA GLU A 280 -8.29 14.36 15.04
C GLU A 280 -7.02 15.11 15.42
N LYS A 281 -6.81 16.32 14.87
CA LYS A 281 -5.68 17.20 15.22
C LYS A 281 -5.67 17.56 16.71
N GLN A 282 -6.82 17.91 17.28
CA GLN A 282 -6.92 18.21 18.72
C GLN A 282 -6.45 17.04 19.60
N ILE A 283 -6.85 15.82 19.27
CA ILE A 283 -6.40 14.61 19.97
C ILE A 283 -4.89 14.44 19.83
N VAL A 284 -4.35 14.58 18.61
CA VAL A 284 -2.92 14.41 18.32
C VAL A 284 -2.08 15.50 19.02
N ILE A 285 -2.52 16.76 19.02
CA ILE A 285 -1.87 17.86 19.75
C ILE A 285 -1.79 17.55 21.25
N PHE A 286 -2.88 17.07 21.82
CA PHE A 286 -2.87 16.74 23.24
C PHE A 286 -1.92 15.58 23.56
N LEU A 287 -1.89 14.56 22.70
CA LEU A 287 -0.99 13.41 22.82
C LEU A 287 0.47 13.76 22.57
N SER A 288 0.77 14.79 21.77
CA SER A 288 2.15 15.22 21.53
C SER A 288 2.82 15.81 22.76
N LYS A 289 2.02 16.34 23.69
CA LYS A 289 2.49 16.91 24.97
C LYS A 289 2.60 15.89 26.09
N ASN A 290 2.10 14.67 25.89
CA ASN A 290 1.97 13.64 26.91
C ASN A 290 2.23 12.25 26.32
N GLU A 291 3.12 11.47 26.89
CA GLU A 291 3.57 10.21 26.27
C GLU A 291 2.52 9.10 26.21
N LYS A 292 1.77 8.89 27.30
CA LYS A 292 0.74 7.83 27.38
C LYS A 292 -0.43 8.30 28.22
N LEU A 293 -1.60 8.32 27.63
CA LEU A 293 -2.80 8.84 28.26
C LEU A 293 -3.93 7.82 28.30
N LYS A 294 -4.76 7.94 29.33
CA LYS A 294 -6.04 7.24 29.39
C LYS A 294 -7.08 7.98 28.53
N ALA A 295 -8.05 7.23 28.01
CA ALA A 295 -9.15 7.80 27.25
C ALA A 295 -9.87 8.96 27.97
N LYS A 296 -10.03 8.85 29.30
CA LYS A 296 -10.66 9.87 30.12
C LYS A 296 -9.92 11.21 30.08
N ASP A 297 -8.60 11.16 30.20
CA ASP A 297 -7.74 12.36 30.22
C ASP A 297 -7.86 13.13 28.88
N VAL A 298 -7.92 12.41 27.76
CA VAL A 298 -8.07 13.01 26.42
C VAL A 298 -9.47 13.62 26.24
N ILE A 299 -10.51 12.95 26.69
CA ILE A 299 -11.90 13.45 26.61
C ILE A 299 -12.02 14.75 27.41
N GLU A 300 -11.49 14.78 28.64
CA GLU A 300 -11.52 15.94 29.52
C GLU A 300 -10.75 17.12 28.89
N ALA A 301 -9.55 16.90 28.42
CA ALA A 301 -8.71 17.93 27.83
C ALA A 301 -9.22 18.50 26.52
N THR A 302 -9.82 17.66 25.65
CA THR A 302 -10.34 18.09 24.35
C THR A 302 -11.79 18.58 24.39
N GLY A 303 -12.50 18.39 25.52
CA GLY A 303 -13.91 18.75 25.67
C GLY A 303 -14.86 17.97 24.77
N CYS A 304 -14.40 16.93 24.08
CA CYS A 304 -15.22 16.15 23.18
C CYS A 304 -16.11 15.13 23.93
N SER A 305 -17.24 14.74 23.34
CA SER A 305 -18.04 13.66 23.91
C SER A 305 -17.32 12.31 23.83
N ALA A 306 -17.59 11.38 24.77
CA ALA A 306 -17.04 10.03 24.74
C ALA A 306 -17.32 9.29 23.42
N LYS A 307 -18.49 9.53 22.82
CA LYS A 307 -18.87 8.97 21.51
C LYS A 307 -17.98 9.53 20.38
N THR A 308 -17.78 10.86 20.35
CA THR A 308 -16.92 11.52 19.36
C THR A 308 -15.48 11.01 19.49
N TYR A 309 -14.94 11.00 20.73
CA TYR A 309 -13.61 10.47 21.01
C TYR A 309 -13.44 9.02 20.51
N SER A 310 -14.38 8.13 20.83
CA SER A 310 -14.32 6.72 20.40
C SER A 310 -14.22 6.58 18.89
N VAL A 311 -15.01 7.37 18.14
CA VAL A 311 -14.99 7.37 16.67
C VAL A 311 -13.67 7.89 16.13
N GLN A 312 -13.15 9.00 16.67
CA GLN A 312 -11.89 9.59 16.21
C GLN A 312 -10.70 8.71 16.58
N ARG A 313 -10.69 8.15 17.79
CA ARG A 313 -9.66 7.18 18.21
C ARG A 313 -9.59 5.97 17.28
N ASP A 314 -10.74 5.35 16.97
CA ASP A 314 -10.80 4.20 16.05
C ASP A 314 -10.25 4.57 14.65
N ARG A 315 -10.60 5.75 14.15
CA ARG A 315 -10.08 6.25 12.87
C ARG A 315 -8.57 6.47 12.91
N LEU A 316 -8.05 7.11 13.94
CA LEU A 316 -6.62 7.39 14.09
C LEU A 316 -5.79 6.09 14.22
N ILE A 317 -6.32 5.08 14.93
CA ILE A 317 -5.71 3.76 14.99
C ILE A 317 -5.69 3.10 13.61
N LYS A 318 -6.82 3.10 12.89
CA LYS A 318 -6.91 2.55 11.52
C LYS A 318 -6.05 3.30 10.51
N LYS A 319 -5.87 4.60 10.71
CA LYS A 319 -4.90 5.40 9.95
C LYS A 319 -3.44 5.07 10.31
N GLY A 320 -3.15 4.33 11.38
CA GLY A 320 -1.80 4.01 11.85
C GLY A 320 -1.07 5.17 12.54
N ILE A 321 -1.82 6.14 13.08
CA ILE A 321 -1.29 7.33 13.76
C ILE A 321 -1.23 7.10 15.28
N LEU A 322 -2.23 6.38 15.81
CA LEU A 322 -2.27 5.99 17.22
C LEU A 322 -1.97 4.51 17.41
N ASP A 323 -1.22 4.23 18.46
CA ASP A 323 -1.11 2.90 19.07
C ASP A 323 -2.21 2.73 20.13
N GLY A 324 -3.07 1.78 19.93
CA GLY A 324 -4.13 1.39 20.86
C GLY A 324 -3.98 -0.04 21.36
N SER A 325 -2.78 -0.63 21.27
CA SER A 325 -2.51 -2.02 21.66
C SER A 325 -2.57 -2.24 23.17
N GLU A 326 -2.28 -1.21 23.97
CA GLU A 326 -2.39 -1.26 25.41
C GLU A 326 -3.82 -0.90 25.85
N TYR A 327 -4.45 -1.80 26.62
CA TYR A 327 -5.82 -1.58 27.09
C TYR A 327 -5.97 -0.30 27.90
N GLY A 328 -6.93 0.53 27.50
CA GLY A 328 -7.26 1.79 28.20
C GLY A 328 -6.25 2.92 27.98
N ARG A 329 -5.17 2.71 27.24
CA ARG A 329 -4.16 3.72 26.93
C ARG A 329 -3.99 3.93 25.44
N ILE A 330 -3.51 5.11 25.07
CA ILE A 330 -3.15 5.47 23.70
C ILE A 330 -1.86 6.29 23.69
N SER A 331 -1.12 6.15 22.59
CA SER A 331 0.08 6.95 22.32
C SER A 331 0.24 7.17 20.82
N LEU A 332 1.13 8.08 20.43
CA LEU A 332 1.48 8.29 19.03
C LEU A 332 2.33 7.12 18.50
N GLN A 333 1.88 6.52 17.41
CA GLN A 333 2.55 5.37 16.78
C GLN A 333 3.76 5.79 15.95
N LEU A 334 3.69 6.93 15.26
CA LEU A 334 4.75 7.38 14.37
C LEU A 334 5.96 7.91 15.16
N PRO A 335 7.20 7.57 14.77
CA PRO A 335 8.40 8.00 15.48
C PRO A 335 8.56 9.51 15.38
N ARG A 336 8.79 10.18 16.52
CA ARG A 336 9.01 11.63 16.61
C ARG A 336 7.93 12.53 15.98
N PHE A 337 6.74 11.97 15.74
CA PHE A 337 5.60 12.75 15.23
C PHE A 337 5.10 13.76 16.26
N ASP A 338 5.31 13.48 17.54
CA ASP A 338 5.08 14.42 18.63
C ASP A 338 5.94 15.68 18.50
N GLU A 339 7.22 15.55 18.15
CA GLU A 339 8.11 16.70 17.94
C GLU A 339 7.66 17.52 16.70
N PHE A 340 7.31 16.85 15.60
CA PHE A 340 6.74 17.52 14.44
C PHE A 340 5.49 18.33 14.81
N VAL A 341 4.55 17.75 15.57
CA VAL A 341 3.31 18.42 15.98
C VAL A 341 3.60 19.60 16.90
N LYS A 342 4.51 19.46 17.86
CA LYS A 342 4.90 20.56 18.74
C LYS A 342 5.42 21.75 17.94
N ILE A 343 6.38 21.54 17.02
CA ILE A 343 6.97 22.61 16.20
C ILE A 343 5.87 23.31 15.40
N ASN A 344 4.99 22.57 14.73
CA ASN A 344 3.96 23.15 13.84
C ASN A 344 2.73 23.74 14.57
N THR A 345 2.62 23.56 15.89
CA THR A 345 1.51 24.11 16.68
C THR A 345 1.92 25.20 17.68
N PHE A 346 3.21 25.48 17.83
CA PHE A 346 3.72 26.60 18.63
C PHE A 346 3.90 27.89 17.82
N GLU A 347 3.73 27.83 16.49
CA GLU A 347 3.83 29.00 15.60
C GLU A 347 2.47 29.70 15.37
N GLU A 348 1.38 29.18 15.96
CA GLU A 348 0.06 29.83 16.01
C GLU A 348 -0.20 30.39 17.44
#